data_ca2d4a533676788cf518505d60641a47
#
_entry.id   ca2d4a533676788cf518505d60641a47
#
_cell.length_a   1.000
_cell.length_b   1.000
_cell.length_c   1.000
_cell.angle_alpha   90.00
_cell.angle_beta   90.00
_cell.angle_gamma   90.00
#
_symmetry.space_group_name_H-M   'P 1'
#
loop_
_entity.id
_entity.type
_entity.pdbx_description
1 polymer ?
#
loop_
_entity_poly.entity_id
_entity_poly.type
_entity_poly.pdbx_seq_one_letter_code
_entity_poly.pdbx_strand_id
1 'polypeptide(L)'
;MTSAAQLSDSFSAAAEQASQELVHLAASCRRGASASVFSDDGVLVTTARALHGRDRLEISQGELTSEAQVIGYDAATDIGVARADTPLGKAPSFSNAPARLGSLVLAATRPGRAPRVRLGVVSQLGDAWHTPRGGRIERYVETDLGPEPGFSGGLAFDADGRALGMLSAGLLRGVPLVIEKTTLDRVVAALLAHGRVRRGYLGVGSHAVRLPDAVAGSAGQRSGLLVSSVQPDSAAARAGLMLGDTLLTLAQARLTDAQALQAALEDVEGQTLPLTLLRAGQSLTVDVTPGVKS
;
A
#
# COMPACT_ATOMS: atom_id res chain seq x y z
N MET A 1 34.83 11.70 14.57
CA MET A 1 34.24 10.37 14.87
C MET A 1 33.11 10.58 15.87
N THR A 2 31.90 10.22 15.55
CA THR A 2 30.75 10.31 16.48
C THR A 2 30.94 9.26 17.57
N SER A 3 30.82 9.64 18.84
CA SER A 3 30.90 8.68 19.94
C SER A 3 29.61 7.86 20.08
N ALA A 4 29.69 6.69 20.72
CA ALA A 4 28.50 5.88 21.01
C ALA A 4 27.47 6.64 21.86
N ALA A 5 27.90 7.51 22.76
CA ALA A 5 27.03 8.37 23.54
C ALA A 5 26.28 9.39 22.67
N GLN A 6 26.97 10.06 21.74
CA GLN A 6 26.33 10.98 20.82
C GLN A 6 25.28 10.30 19.93
N LEU A 7 25.55 9.07 19.48
CA LEU A 7 24.58 8.30 18.70
C LEU A 7 23.36 7.93 19.57
N SER A 8 23.56 7.51 20.82
CA SER A 8 22.48 7.22 21.78
C SER A 8 21.61 8.46 22.02
N ASP A 9 22.24 9.62 22.24
CA ASP A 9 21.54 10.89 22.46
C ASP A 9 20.69 11.28 21.24
N SER A 10 21.23 11.11 20.02
CA SER A 10 20.50 11.36 18.78
C SER A 10 19.27 10.48 18.65
N PHE A 11 19.38 9.19 18.95
CA PHE A 11 18.22 8.28 18.92
C PHE A 11 17.20 8.59 20.00
N SER A 12 17.64 9.00 21.19
CA SER A 12 16.71 9.42 22.27
C SER A 12 15.94 10.65 21.87
N ALA A 13 16.60 11.66 21.29
CA ALA A 13 15.93 12.86 20.79
C ALA A 13 14.94 12.53 19.65
N ALA A 14 15.34 11.68 18.69
CA ALA A 14 14.46 11.22 17.62
C ALA A 14 13.23 10.44 18.17
N ALA A 15 13.40 9.63 19.20
CA ALA A 15 12.31 8.91 19.85
C ALA A 15 11.33 9.87 20.57
N GLU A 16 11.83 10.88 21.24
CA GLU A 16 11.02 11.92 21.89
C GLU A 16 10.20 12.70 20.85
N GLN A 17 10.84 13.13 19.75
CA GLN A 17 10.15 13.78 18.63
C GLN A 17 9.08 12.87 18.04
N ALA A 18 9.42 11.64 17.68
CA ALA A 18 8.51 10.64 17.12
C ALA A 18 7.27 10.42 18.00
N SER A 19 7.43 10.55 19.32
CA SER A 19 6.31 10.40 20.26
C SER A 19 5.21 11.45 20.06
N GLN A 20 5.55 12.63 19.53
CA GLN A 20 4.60 13.71 19.22
C GLN A 20 3.91 13.53 17.86
N GLU A 21 4.45 12.67 17.01
CA GLU A 21 3.99 12.42 15.65
C GLU A 21 3.07 11.18 15.54
N LEU A 22 2.82 10.54 16.69
CA LEU A 22 2.07 9.29 16.78
C LEU A 22 0.89 9.40 17.74
N VAL A 23 -0.25 8.84 17.34
CA VAL A 23 -1.43 8.69 18.17
C VAL A 23 -1.77 7.21 18.33
N HIS A 24 -2.38 6.88 19.45
CA HIS A 24 -2.99 5.59 19.71
C HIS A 24 -4.39 5.57 19.09
N LEU A 25 -4.75 4.47 18.44
CA LEU A 25 -6.11 4.18 18.02
C LEU A 25 -6.74 3.20 19.00
N ALA A 26 -7.89 3.54 19.57
CA ALA A 26 -8.71 2.64 20.36
C ALA A 26 -9.36 1.60 19.41
N ALA A 27 -8.58 0.62 18.98
CA ALA A 27 -9.07 -0.47 18.15
C ALA A 27 -9.76 -1.54 19.00
N SER A 28 -10.78 -2.21 18.44
CA SER A 28 -11.54 -3.27 19.14
C SER A 28 -10.75 -4.54 19.45
N CYS A 29 -9.52 -4.67 18.98
CA CYS A 29 -8.63 -5.74 19.39
C CYS A 29 -7.90 -5.34 20.68
N ARG A 30 -7.73 -6.30 21.62
CA ARG A 30 -7.10 -6.13 22.94
C ARG A 30 -5.70 -5.46 22.96
N ARG A 31 -5.15 -5.14 21.81
CA ARG A 31 -3.80 -4.61 21.63
C ARG A 31 -3.86 -3.44 20.67
N GLY A 32 -4.36 -2.30 21.03
CA GLY A 32 -4.43 -1.06 20.26
C GLY A 32 -3.65 -0.98 18.94
N ALA A 33 -3.91 -0.02 18.14
CA ALA A 33 -3.18 0.24 16.90
C ALA A 33 -2.49 1.60 16.99
N SER A 34 -1.45 1.79 16.19
CA SER A 34 -0.80 3.08 16.01
C SER A 34 -1.39 3.80 14.80
N ALA A 35 -1.42 5.11 14.84
CA ALA A 35 -1.55 5.96 13.67
C ALA A 35 -0.50 7.06 13.71
N SER A 36 -0.15 7.55 12.54
CA SER A 36 0.79 8.65 12.36
C SER A 36 0.04 9.92 12.00
N VAL A 37 0.42 11.03 12.59
CA VAL A 37 -0.03 12.33 12.11
C VAL A 37 0.54 12.56 10.72
N PHE A 38 -0.31 12.86 9.75
CA PHE A 38 0.13 13.08 8.37
C PHE A 38 0.21 14.58 8.04
N SER A 39 -0.72 15.35 8.58
CA SER A 39 -0.72 16.81 8.43
C SER A 39 -1.29 17.48 9.69
N ASP A 40 -0.89 18.72 9.91
CA ASP A 40 -1.25 19.48 11.11
C ASP A 40 -2.75 19.86 11.18
N ASP A 41 -3.50 19.69 10.08
CA ASP A 41 -4.96 19.85 10.03
C ASP A 41 -5.73 18.60 10.50
N GLY A 42 -5.03 17.67 11.14
CA GLY A 42 -5.62 16.49 11.77
C GLY A 42 -5.78 15.25 10.89
N VAL A 43 -5.18 15.23 9.71
CA VAL A 43 -5.15 14.01 8.90
C VAL A 43 -4.21 12.98 9.54
N LEU A 44 -4.74 11.78 9.75
CA LEU A 44 -4.03 10.63 10.33
C LEU A 44 -3.92 9.52 9.29
N VAL A 45 -2.77 8.85 9.28
CA VAL A 45 -2.53 7.66 8.45
C VAL A 45 -2.25 6.47 9.35
N THR A 46 -2.88 5.35 9.02
CA THR A 46 -2.71 4.06 9.69
C THR A 46 -2.90 2.93 8.70
N THR A 47 -2.98 1.69 9.16
CA THR A 47 -3.25 0.57 8.25
C THR A 47 -4.73 0.47 7.89
N ALA A 48 -5.03 -0.01 6.68
CA ALA A 48 -6.39 -0.27 6.22
C ALA A 48 -7.15 -1.17 7.21
N ARG A 49 -6.46 -2.17 7.77
CA ARG A 49 -7.03 -3.10 8.75
C ARG A 49 -7.50 -2.41 10.04
N ALA A 50 -6.80 -1.36 10.47
CA ALA A 50 -7.16 -0.63 11.69
C ALA A 50 -8.49 0.12 11.56
N LEU A 51 -8.85 0.53 10.33
CA LEU A 51 -10.05 1.31 10.03
C LEU A 51 -11.21 0.48 9.46
N HIS A 52 -10.95 -0.75 9.03
CA HIS A 52 -11.95 -1.60 8.37
C HIS A 52 -13.22 -1.77 9.21
N GLY A 53 -14.39 -1.49 8.62
CA GLY A 53 -15.70 -1.62 9.24
C GLY A 53 -16.00 -0.56 10.31
N ARG A 54 -15.34 0.60 10.26
CA ARG A 54 -15.53 1.70 11.19
C ARG A 54 -15.82 3.00 10.45
N ASP A 55 -16.67 3.82 11.03
CA ASP A 55 -16.93 5.18 10.57
C ASP A 55 -16.21 6.21 11.45
N ARG A 56 -16.08 5.90 12.75
CA ARG A 56 -15.40 6.73 13.75
C ARG A 56 -14.60 5.86 14.73
N LEU A 57 -13.62 6.48 15.38
CA LEU A 57 -12.79 5.84 16.40
C LEU A 57 -12.21 6.88 17.36
N GLU A 58 -12.00 6.45 18.60
CA GLU A 58 -11.30 7.25 19.59
C GLU A 58 -9.79 7.19 19.32
N ILE A 59 -9.15 8.34 19.43
CA ILE A 59 -7.69 8.50 19.34
C ILE A 59 -7.15 9.14 20.61
N SER A 60 -5.91 8.84 20.97
CA SER A 60 -5.26 9.46 22.13
C SER A 60 -3.78 9.67 21.96
N GLN A 61 -3.26 10.71 22.63
CA GLN A 61 -1.85 10.99 22.75
C GLN A 61 -1.53 11.42 24.19
N GLY A 62 -0.92 10.51 24.96
CA GLY A 62 -0.77 10.69 26.40
C GLY A 62 -2.14 10.73 27.09
N GLU A 63 -2.44 11.84 27.75
CA GLU A 63 -3.73 12.08 28.43
C GLU A 63 -4.75 12.81 27.52
N LEU A 64 -4.33 13.30 26.34
CA LEU A 64 -5.21 13.93 25.39
C LEU A 64 -6.01 12.88 24.62
N THR A 65 -7.31 13.10 24.45
CA THR A 65 -8.20 12.25 23.67
C THR A 65 -9.00 13.07 22.69
N SER A 66 -9.33 12.49 21.56
CA SER A 66 -10.23 13.05 20.55
C SER A 66 -10.93 11.93 19.82
N GLU A 67 -11.93 12.24 19.02
CA GLU A 67 -12.47 11.33 18.03
C GLU A 67 -11.89 11.61 16.66
N ALA A 68 -11.88 10.60 15.81
CA ALA A 68 -11.50 10.72 14.41
C ALA A 68 -12.55 10.07 13.52
N GLN A 69 -12.90 10.74 12.43
CA GLN A 69 -13.74 10.21 11.37
C GLN A 69 -12.89 9.44 10.38
N VAL A 70 -13.31 8.25 10.02
CA VAL A 70 -12.69 7.47 8.94
C VAL A 70 -13.05 8.10 7.60
N ILE A 71 -12.05 8.52 6.84
CA ILE A 71 -12.22 9.06 5.48
C ILE A 71 -12.30 7.93 4.46
N GLY A 72 -11.45 6.92 4.62
CA GLY A 72 -11.41 5.76 3.77
C GLY A 72 -10.16 4.92 3.99
N TYR A 73 -10.09 3.80 3.28
CA TYR A 73 -8.90 2.94 3.33
C TYR A 73 -8.71 2.20 2.01
N ASP A 74 -7.47 1.85 1.74
CA ASP A 74 -7.06 1.05 0.61
C ASP A 74 -6.40 -0.25 1.10
N ALA A 75 -7.14 -1.35 1.06
CA ALA A 75 -6.65 -2.66 1.48
C ALA A 75 -5.51 -3.20 0.60
N ALA A 76 -5.34 -2.66 -0.61
CA ALA A 76 -4.31 -3.10 -1.53
C ALA A 76 -2.93 -2.52 -1.19
N THR A 77 -2.87 -1.30 -0.64
CA THR A 77 -1.63 -0.69 -0.14
C THR A 77 -1.51 -0.73 1.39
N ASP A 78 -2.51 -1.30 2.09
CA ASP A 78 -2.60 -1.31 3.56
C ASP A 78 -2.57 0.11 4.16
N ILE A 79 -3.11 1.10 3.48
CA ILE A 79 -3.19 2.49 3.96
C ILE A 79 -4.63 2.85 4.28
N GLY A 80 -4.84 3.43 5.45
CA GLY A 80 -6.10 4.02 5.87
C GLY A 80 -5.92 5.45 6.32
N VAL A 81 -6.92 6.28 6.08
CA VAL A 81 -6.94 7.71 6.42
C VAL A 81 -8.13 8.00 7.32
N ALA A 82 -7.86 8.70 8.40
CA ALA A 82 -8.87 9.28 9.28
C ALA A 82 -8.59 10.77 9.51
N ARG A 83 -9.59 11.52 9.93
CA ARG A 83 -9.45 12.93 10.29
C ARG A 83 -9.88 13.10 11.74
N ALA A 84 -8.99 13.62 12.56
CA ALA A 84 -9.27 13.96 13.96
C ALA A 84 -10.22 15.17 14.06
N ASP A 85 -11.20 15.11 14.94
CA ASP A 85 -12.09 16.26 15.23
C ASP A 85 -11.31 17.39 15.90
N THR A 86 -10.41 17.02 16.80
CA THR A 86 -9.40 17.92 17.36
C THR A 86 -8.04 17.33 17.05
N PRO A 87 -7.20 18.03 16.27
CA PRO A 87 -5.87 17.56 15.95
C PRO A 87 -5.05 17.25 17.20
N LEU A 88 -4.43 16.07 17.23
CA LEU A 88 -3.51 15.64 18.26
C LEU A 88 -2.14 15.39 17.62
N GLY A 89 -1.08 15.84 18.28
CA GLY A 89 0.28 15.65 17.82
C GLY A 89 0.71 16.63 16.73
N LYS A 90 1.80 16.30 16.07
CA LYS A 90 2.47 17.12 15.05
C LYS A 90 2.80 16.27 13.83
N ALA A 91 2.69 16.86 12.66
CA ALA A 91 3.11 16.19 11.42
C ALA A 91 4.63 15.97 11.39
N PRO A 92 5.09 14.79 10.95
CA PRO A 92 6.52 14.49 10.85
C PRO A 92 7.19 15.27 9.73
N SER A 93 8.46 15.58 9.95
CA SER A 93 9.34 15.98 8.86
C SER A 93 9.80 14.74 8.11
N PHE A 94 9.38 14.56 6.87
CA PHE A 94 9.82 13.43 6.06
C PHE A 94 11.23 13.62 5.52
N SER A 95 11.96 12.51 5.39
CA SER A 95 13.28 12.48 4.76
C SER A 95 13.14 12.74 3.26
N ASN A 96 14.00 13.63 2.74
CA ASN A 96 14.13 13.85 1.29
C ASN A 96 15.10 12.85 0.64
N ALA A 97 15.91 12.16 1.46
CA ALA A 97 16.84 11.14 0.98
C ALA A 97 16.14 9.77 0.98
N PRO A 98 16.30 8.99 -0.11
CA PRO A 98 15.76 7.65 -0.15
C PRO A 98 16.45 6.74 0.88
N ALA A 99 15.71 5.79 1.44
CA ALA A 99 16.29 4.76 2.30
C ALA A 99 17.42 4.01 1.58
N ARG A 100 18.49 3.65 2.29
CA ARG A 100 19.62 2.91 1.75
C ARG A 100 19.81 1.59 2.50
N LEU A 101 20.26 0.57 1.78
CA LEU A 101 20.57 -0.73 2.39
C LEU A 101 21.56 -0.58 3.54
N GLY A 102 21.27 -1.17 4.69
CA GLY A 102 22.09 -1.08 5.90
C GLY A 102 21.94 0.23 6.67
N SER A 103 21.14 1.21 6.22
CA SER A 103 20.85 2.42 6.99
C SER A 103 20.10 2.07 8.28
N LEU A 104 20.45 2.73 9.37
CA LEU A 104 19.74 2.61 10.65
C LEU A 104 18.31 3.12 10.51
N VAL A 105 17.38 2.42 11.14
CA VAL A 105 15.96 2.75 11.18
C VAL A 105 15.47 2.71 12.63
N LEU A 106 14.92 3.82 13.10
CA LEU A 106 14.19 3.89 14.35
C LEU A 106 12.69 3.69 14.05
N ALA A 107 12.12 2.54 14.43
CA ALA A 107 10.68 2.35 14.40
C ALA A 107 10.06 2.94 15.66
N ALA A 108 9.08 3.82 15.49
CA ALA A 108 8.30 4.36 16.58
C ALA A 108 6.81 4.02 16.40
N THR A 109 6.18 3.58 17.48
CA THR A 109 4.79 3.12 17.51
C THR A 109 4.09 3.60 18.78
N ARG A 110 2.77 3.69 18.78
CA ARG A 110 1.97 4.03 19.96
C ARG A 110 0.77 3.07 20.08
N PRO A 111 1.02 1.81 20.47
CA PRO A 111 -0.07 0.82 20.62
C PRO A 111 -0.94 1.04 21.86
N GLY A 112 -0.65 2.04 22.67
CA GLY A 112 -1.35 2.43 23.89
C GLY A 112 -0.93 3.82 24.34
N ARG A 113 -1.05 4.12 25.64
CA ARG A 113 -0.71 5.44 26.18
C ARG A 113 0.75 5.84 25.96
N ALA A 114 1.67 4.89 26.12
CA ALA A 114 3.11 5.12 25.97
C ALA A 114 3.59 4.78 24.57
N PRO A 115 4.50 5.58 23.99
CA PRO A 115 5.19 5.22 22.76
C PRO A 115 6.14 4.03 22.99
N ARG A 116 6.45 3.33 21.91
CA ARG A 116 7.48 2.29 21.88
C ARG A 116 8.40 2.56 20.70
N VAL A 117 9.68 2.30 20.91
CA VAL A 117 10.70 2.46 19.87
C VAL A 117 11.54 1.20 19.74
N ARG A 118 12.03 0.96 18.54
CA ARG A 118 12.96 -0.12 18.20
C ARG A 118 13.97 0.39 17.19
N LEU A 119 15.18 -0.11 17.30
CA LEU A 119 16.26 0.17 16.37
C LEU A 119 16.51 -1.07 15.50
N GLY A 120 16.63 -0.86 14.22
CA GLY A 120 16.96 -1.87 13.23
C GLY A 120 17.67 -1.26 12.04
N VAL A 121 17.71 -1.99 10.94
CA VAL A 121 18.30 -1.55 9.68
C VAL A 121 17.37 -1.82 8.51
N VAL A 122 17.58 -1.09 7.42
CA VAL A 122 17.02 -1.45 6.11
C VAL A 122 17.71 -2.72 5.64
N SER A 123 16.98 -3.83 5.60
CA SER A 123 17.50 -5.17 5.28
C SER A 123 17.40 -5.52 3.80
N GLN A 124 16.42 -4.95 3.07
CA GLN A 124 16.24 -5.17 1.65
C GLN A 124 15.60 -3.95 0.98
N LEU A 125 16.00 -3.70 -0.27
CA LEU A 125 15.44 -2.69 -1.14
C LEU A 125 15.08 -3.30 -2.50
N GLY A 126 14.05 -2.75 -3.13
CA GLY A 126 13.64 -3.10 -4.49
C GLY A 126 12.97 -1.91 -5.18
N ASP A 127 12.67 -2.09 -6.44
CA ASP A 127 11.98 -1.12 -7.28
C ASP A 127 10.48 -1.04 -6.95
N ALA A 128 9.74 -0.25 -7.72
CA ALA A 128 8.28 -0.19 -7.66
C ALA A 128 7.68 -1.56 -7.95
N TRP A 129 6.66 -1.93 -7.18
CA TRP A 129 6.03 -3.24 -7.29
C TRP A 129 4.54 -3.18 -6.97
N HIS A 130 3.81 -4.24 -7.34
CA HIS A 130 2.40 -4.39 -6.99
C HIS A 130 2.25 -5.44 -5.88
N THR A 131 1.45 -5.10 -4.89
CA THR A 131 1.09 -6.05 -3.83
C THR A 131 0.23 -7.19 -4.41
N PRO A 132 0.09 -8.32 -3.71
CA PRO A 132 -0.81 -9.39 -4.15
C PRO A 132 -2.29 -8.95 -4.34
N ARG A 133 -2.68 -7.80 -3.78
CA ARG A 133 -4.01 -7.21 -3.93
C ARG A 133 -4.09 -6.11 -4.98
N GLY A 134 -3.02 -5.90 -5.75
CA GLY A 134 -2.96 -4.93 -6.83
C GLY A 134 -2.67 -3.48 -6.42
N GLY A 135 -2.22 -3.25 -5.20
CA GLY A 135 -1.78 -1.93 -4.78
C GLY A 135 -0.37 -1.64 -5.27
N ARG A 136 -0.16 -0.53 -5.94
CA ARG A 136 1.18 -0.08 -6.31
C ARG A 136 1.90 0.52 -5.11
N ILE A 137 3.12 0.11 -4.91
CA ILE A 137 4.08 0.65 -3.94
C ILE A 137 5.27 1.14 -4.75
N GLU A 138 5.63 2.40 -4.60
CA GLU A 138 6.65 3.06 -5.42
C GLU A 138 8.05 2.53 -5.17
N ARG A 139 8.28 1.91 -4.00
CA ARG A 139 9.55 1.28 -3.67
C ARG A 139 9.39 0.19 -2.63
N TYR A 140 10.09 -0.92 -2.80
CA TYR A 140 10.17 -1.97 -1.79
C TYR A 140 11.24 -1.58 -0.76
N VAL A 141 10.83 -1.42 0.49
CA VAL A 141 11.72 -1.13 1.62
C VAL A 141 11.38 -2.07 2.76
N GLU A 142 12.26 -3.02 3.02
CA GLU A 142 12.15 -3.98 4.13
C GLU A 142 13.14 -3.66 5.23
N THR A 143 12.77 -3.94 6.47
CA THR A 143 13.61 -3.77 7.64
C THR A 143 13.79 -5.11 8.35
N ASP A 144 14.79 -5.24 9.20
CA ASP A 144 15.00 -6.39 10.09
C ASP A 144 14.18 -6.32 11.39
N LEU A 145 13.30 -5.32 11.50
CA LEU A 145 12.44 -5.11 12.65
C LEU A 145 11.37 -6.20 12.72
N GLY A 146 11.35 -6.97 13.81
CA GLY A 146 10.30 -7.96 14.03
C GLY A 146 8.93 -7.28 14.20
N PRO A 147 7.86 -7.73 13.48
CA PRO A 147 6.52 -7.17 13.65
C PRO A 147 5.97 -7.53 15.04
N GLU A 148 5.55 -6.50 15.77
CA GLU A 148 4.89 -6.63 17.08
C GLU A 148 3.49 -6.04 17.05
N PRO A 149 2.66 -6.33 18.06
CA PRO A 149 1.39 -5.67 18.24
C PRO A 149 1.55 -4.14 18.28
N GLY A 150 0.83 -3.44 17.39
CA GLY A 150 0.91 -1.99 17.22
C GLY A 150 2.08 -1.49 16.35
N PHE A 151 2.88 -2.39 15.77
CA PHE A 151 3.94 -2.05 14.82
C PHE A 151 3.38 -1.32 13.59
N SER A 152 2.37 -1.91 12.96
CA SER A 152 1.75 -1.33 11.77
C SER A 152 0.97 -0.06 12.09
N GLY A 153 1.12 0.96 11.24
CA GLY A 153 0.58 2.31 11.43
C GLY A 153 1.51 3.26 12.20
N GLY A 154 2.63 2.75 12.75
CA GLY A 154 3.71 3.57 13.26
C GLY A 154 4.59 4.15 12.15
N LEU A 155 5.64 4.87 12.54
CA LEU A 155 6.60 5.49 11.63
C LEU A 155 7.99 4.87 11.74
N ALA A 156 8.67 4.81 10.60
CA ALA A 156 10.10 4.57 10.51
C ALA A 156 10.83 5.89 10.34
N PHE A 157 11.89 6.11 11.09
CA PHE A 157 12.74 7.30 11.04
C PHE A 157 14.17 6.95 10.66
N ASP A 158 14.83 7.85 9.96
CA ASP A 158 16.26 7.78 9.71
C ASP A 158 17.09 8.23 10.96
N ALA A 159 18.42 8.19 10.83
CA ALA A 159 19.32 8.59 11.92
C ALA A 159 19.28 10.09 12.26
N ASP A 160 18.70 10.91 11.39
CA ASP A 160 18.51 12.36 11.60
C ASP A 160 17.14 12.67 12.24
N GLY A 161 16.35 11.64 12.57
CA GLY A 161 15.01 11.79 13.14
C GLY A 161 13.94 12.23 12.13
N ARG A 162 14.17 12.04 10.82
CA ARG A 162 13.19 12.31 9.78
C ARG A 162 12.43 11.06 9.41
N ALA A 163 11.12 11.16 9.22
CA ALA A 163 10.30 10.03 8.86
C ALA A 163 10.65 9.51 7.46
N LEU A 164 10.91 8.21 7.34
CA LEU A 164 11.06 7.49 6.08
C LEU A 164 9.70 7.11 5.50
N GLY A 165 8.76 6.72 6.37
CA GLY A 165 7.44 6.28 5.96
C GLY A 165 6.68 5.55 7.06
N MET A 166 5.50 5.03 6.73
CA MET A 166 4.64 4.27 7.62
C MET A 166 5.06 2.80 7.67
N LEU A 167 5.09 2.22 8.85
CA LEU A 167 5.35 0.81 9.07
C LEU A 167 4.13 -0.05 8.74
N SER A 168 4.32 -1.12 7.98
CA SER A 168 3.31 -2.14 7.70
C SER A 168 3.91 -3.54 7.72
N ALA A 169 3.26 -4.46 8.42
CA ALA A 169 3.51 -5.91 8.35
C ALA A 169 2.32 -6.66 7.71
N GLY A 170 1.34 -5.92 7.19
CA GLY A 170 0.11 -6.44 6.59
C GLY A 170 0.18 -6.59 5.07
N LEU A 171 1.01 -5.82 4.38
CA LEU A 171 1.19 -5.87 2.93
C LEU A 171 1.68 -7.22 2.44
N LEU A 172 2.78 -7.68 2.99
CA LEU A 172 3.29 -9.04 2.87
C LEU A 172 3.26 -9.66 4.26
N ARG A 173 2.59 -10.78 4.38
CA ARG A 173 2.27 -11.40 5.67
C ARG A 173 3.50 -11.60 6.56
N GLY A 174 3.63 -10.75 7.58
CA GLY A 174 4.71 -10.82 8.55
C GLY A 174 6.04 -10.18 8.12
N VAL A 175 6.11 -9.61 6.92
CA VAL A 175 7.29 -8.88 6.45
C VAL A 175 7.19 -7.42 6.90
N PRO A 176 8.18 -6.90 7.65
CA PRO A 176 8.16 -5.53 8.16
C PRO A 176 8.59 -4.54 7.08
N LEU A 177 7.63 -3.94 6.41
CA LEU A 177 7.84 -2.97 5.33
C LEU A 177 7.68 -1.53 5.81
N VAL A 178 8.38 -0.63 5.14
CA VAL A 178 8.18 0.82 5.21
C VAL A 178 7.47 1.27 3.93
N ILE A 179 6.30 1.87 4.08
CA ILE A 179 5.58 2.52 2.99
C ILE A 179 6.06 3.96 2.94
N GLU A 180 6.91 4.27 1.96
CA GLU A 180 7.53 5.59 1.85
C GLU A 180 6.52 6.70 1.51
N LYS A 181 6.94 7.94 1.75
CA LYS A 181 6.12 9.15 1.58
C LYS A 181 5.45 9.25 0.21
N THR A 182 6.13 8.88 -0.88
CA THR A 182 5.58 8.94 -2.24
C THR A 182 4.33 8.09 -2.42
N THR A 183 4.32 6.88 -1.87
CA THR A 183 3.12 6.02 -1.82
C THR A 183 2.05 6.63 -0.91
N LEU A 184 2.43 7.12 0.27
CA LEU A 184 1.50 7.74 1.21
C LEU A 184 0.81 8.94 0.59
N ASP A 185 1.56 9.87 -0.01
CA ASP A 185 1.01 11.09 -0.65
C ASP A 185 -0.04 10.75 -1.70
N ARG A 186 0.28 9.82 -2.61
CA ARG A 186 -0.65 9.41 -3.68
C ARG A 186 -1.93 8.80 -3.12
N VAL A 187 -1.80 7.87 -2.19
CA VAL A 187 -2.96 7.14 -1.64
C VAL A 187 -3.79 8.04 -0.73
N VAL A 188 -3.15 8.85 0.14
CA VAL A 188 -3.85 9.79 1.01
C VAL A 188 -4.63 10.83 0.18
N ALA A 189 -4.02 11.39 -0.87
CA ALA A 189 -4.70 12.33 -1.75
C ALA A 189 -5.94 11.70 -2.41
N ALA A 190 -5.85 10.46 -2.90
CA ALA A 190 -6.97 9.75 -3.49
C ALA A 190 -8.08 9.47 -2.46
N LEU A 191 -7.73 9.06 -1.24
CA LEU A 191 -8.69 8.80 -0.17
C LEU A 191 -9.39 10.09 0.29
N LEU A 192 -8.65 11.18 0.46
CA LEU A 192 -9.22 12.49 0.82
C LEU A 192 -10.18 13.02 -0.26
N ALA A 193 -9.84 12.84 -1.53
CA ALA A 193 -10.65 13.34 -2.64
C ALA A 193 -11.89 12.48 -2.93
N HIS A 194 -11.81 11.16 -2.73
CA HIS A 194 -12.82 10.23 -3.24
C HIS A 194 -13.29 9.18 -2.21
N GLY A 195 -12.71 9.13 -1.02
CA GLY A 195 -12.96 8.08 -0.03
C GLY A 195 -12.38 6.70 -0.41
N ARG A 196 -11.81 6.57 -1.61
CA ARG A 196 -11.25 5.32 -2.14
C ARG A 196 -10.14 5.57 -3.17
N VAL A 197 -9.29 4.58 -3.36
CA VAL A 197 -8.35 4.56 -4.50
C VAL A 197 -9.04 3.90 -5.68
N ARG A 198 -9.12 4.61 -6.80
CA ARG A 198 -9.72 4.09 -8.03
C ARG A 198 -8.80 3.09 -8.69
N ARG A 199 -9.31 1.93 -9.06
CA ARG A 199 -8.62 0.90 -9.84
C ARG A 199 -9.60 0.22 -10.75
N GLY A 200 -9.20 0.04 -12.00
CA GLY A 200 -9.97 -0.75 -12.94
C GLY A 200 -10.07 -2.21 -12.48
N TYR A 201 -11.21 -2.81 -12.67
CA TYR A 201 -11.48 -4.21 -12.36
C TYR A 201 -12.13 -4.90 -13.56
N LEU A 202 -11.53 -5.98 -14.04
CA LEU A 202 -12.08 -6.78 -15.14
C LEU A 202 -13.03 -7.87 -14.66
N GLY A 203 -12.76 -8.47 -13.51
CA GLY A 203 -13.53 -9.61 -13.00
C GLY A 203 -13.10 -10.95 -13.60
N VAL A 204 -11.80 -11.13 -13.84
CA VAL A 204 -11.21 -12.39 -14.29
C VAL A 204 -10.34 -13.00 -13.22
N GLY A 205 -10.40 -14.33 -13.07
CA GLY A 205 -9.30 -15.10 -12.48
C GLY A 205 -8.39 -15.54 -13.62
N SER A 206 -7.08 -15.40 -13.44
CA SER A 206 -6.12 -15.72 -14.49
C SER A 206 -4.81 -16.26 -13.94
N HIS A 207 -4.09 -17.02 -14.79
CA HIS A 207 -2.79 -17.57 -14.49
C HIS A 207 -1.83 -17.28 -15.65
N ALA A 208 -0.57 -16.94 -15.33
CA ALA A 208 0.46 -16.78 -16.33
C ALA A 208 0.73 -18.12 -17.03
N VAL A 209 0.73 -18.11 -18.37
CA VAL A 209 1.02 -19.29 -19.19
C VAL A 209 2.05 -18.94 -20.25
N ARG A 210 2.91 -19.91 -20.59
CA ARG A 210 3.82 -19.79 -21.73
C ARG A 210 3.04 -20.06 -23.02
N LEU A 211 3.22 -19.18 -24.00
CA LEU A 211 2.63 -19.35 -25.31
C LEU A 211 3.45 -20.38 -26.13
N PRO A 212 2.78 -21.23 -26.94
CA PRO A 212 3.47 -22.06 -27.92
C PRO A 212 4.28 -21.20 -28.88
N ASP A 213 5.44 -21.69 -29.33
CA ASP A 213 6.36 -20.94 -30.19
C ASP A 213 5.69 -20.51 -31.52
N ALA A 214 4.75 -21.28 -32.03
CA ALA A 214 3.96 -20.95 -33.23
C ALA A 214 3.09 -19.68 -33.04
N VAL A 215 2.70 -19.36 -31.80
CA VAL A 215 1.84 -18.23 -31.48
C VAL A 215 2.65 -17.05 -30.91
N ALA A 216 3.74 -17.36 -30.22
CA ALA A 216 4.58 -16.35 -29.56
C ALA A 216 5.17 -15.35 -30.57
N GLY A 217 5.50 -15.81 -31.78
CA GLY A 217 6.03 -14.96 -32.87
C GLY A 217 5.00 -13.92 -33.33
N SER A 218 3.76 -14.33 -33.58
CA SER A 218 2.69 -13.44 -34.01
C SER A 218 2.17 -12.55 -32.88
N ALA A 219 2.18 -13.05 -31.62
CA ALA A 219 1.79 -12.30 -30.44
C ALA A 219 2.87 -11.28 -29.97
N GLY A 220 4.12 -11.41 -30.47
CA GLY A 220 5.23 -10.57 -30.06
C GLY A 220 5.64 -10.73 -28.59
N GLN A 221 5.18 -11.80 -27.91
CA GLN A 221 5.48 -12.12 -26.51
C GLN A 221 5.42 -13.62 -26.25
N ARG A 222 6.15 -14.09 -25.21
CA ARG A 222 6.27 -15.51 -24.90
C ARG A 222 5.33 -16.01 -23.81
N SER A 223 4.59 -15.12 -23.16
CA SER A 223 3.64 -15.44 -22.09
C SER A 223 2.37 -14.62 -22.24
N GLY A 224 1.30 -15.09 -21.63
CA GLY A 224 0.01 -14.42 -21.55
C GLY A 224 -0.73 -14.86 -20.29
N LEU A 225 -1.91 -14.32 -20.07
CA LEU A 225 -2.76 -14.65 -18.93
C LEU A 225 -3.95 -15.51 -19.36
N LEU A 226 -3.90 -16.80 -19.03
CA LEU A 226 -5.01 -17.74 -19.27
C LEU A 226 -6.15 -17.42 -18.27
N VAL A 227 -7.33 -17.14 -18.80
CA VAL A 227 -8.55 -16.92 -18.03
C VAL A 227 -9.05 -18.24 -17.45
N SER A 228 -9.04 -18.37 -16.13
CA SER A 228 -9.52 -19.52 -15.37
C SER A 228 -10.90 -19.34 -14.78
N SER A 229 -11.38 -18.08 -14.69
CA SER A 229 -12.75 -17.76 -14.30
C SER A 229 -13.14 -16.37 -14.79
N VAL A 230 -14.45 -16.16 -15.04
CA VAL A 230 -15.05 -14.85 -15.34
C VAL A 230 -16.18 -14.65 -14.34
N GLN A 231 -16.11 -13.54 -13.61
CA GLN A 231 -17.14 -13.20 -12.63
C GLN A 231 -18.41 -12.73 -13.37
N PRO A 232 -19.61 -13.21 -13.00
CA PRO A 232 -20.86 -12.69 -13.55
C PRO A 232 -20.97 -11.17 -13.42
N ASP A 233 -21.61 -10.52 -14.37
CA ASP A 233 -21.85 -9.07 -14.41
C ASP A 233 -20.57 -8.18 -14.34
N SER A 234 -19.40 -8.79 -14.52
CA SER A 234 -18.13 -8.08 -14.57
C SER A 234 -17.87 -7.39 -15.93
N ALA A 235 -16.87 -6.53 -15.99
CA ALA A 235 -16.41 -5.93 -17.23
C ALA A 235 -15.98 -7.00 -18.25
N ALA A 236 -15.32 -8.06 -17.79
CA ALA A 236 -14.92 -9.20 -18.62
C ALA A 236 -16.14 -9.95 -19.19
N ALA A 237 -17.16 -10.22 -18.37
CA ALA A 237 -18.38 -10.87 -18.83
C ALA A 237 -19.11 -10.04 -19.88
N ARG A 238 -19.24 -8.72 -19.66
CA ARG A 238 -19.86 -7.81 -20.63
C ARG A 238 -19.09 -7.69 -21.93
N ALA A 239 -17.76 -7.81 -21.88
CA ALA A 239 -16.90 -7.81 -23.06
C ALA A 239 -16.86 -9.19 -23.78
N GLY A 240 -17.56 -10.19 -23.26
CA GLY A 240 -17.61 -11.52 -23.86
C GLY A 240 -16.34 -12.34 -23.66
N LEU A 241 -15.55 -12.06 -22.60
CA LEU A 241 -14.42 -12.92 -22.23
C LEU A 241 -14.93 -14.28 -21.74
N MET A 242 -14.19 -15.32 -22.05
CA MET A 242 -14.56 -16.70 -21.76
C MET A 242 -13.43 -17.43 -21.03
N LEU A 243 -13.82 -18.47 -20.32
CA LEU A 243 -12.87 -19.45 -19.78
C LEU A 243 -12.01 -20.02 -20.92
N GLY A 244 -10.69 -20.07 -20.75
CA GLY A 244 -9.77 -20.55 -21.75
C GLY A 244 -9.22 -19.47 -22.69
N ASP A 245 -9.74 -18.24 -22.66
CA ASP A 245 -9.09 -17.11 -23.34
C ASP A 245 -7.70 -16.87 -22.76
N THR A 246 -6.75 -16.47 -23.59
CA THR A 246 -5.43 -16.04 -23.14
C THR A 246 -5.25 -14.56 -23.46
N LEU A 247 -5.26 -13.73 -22.42
CA LEU A 247 -5.10 -12.27 -22.55
C LEU A 247 -3.65 -11.94 -22.90
N LEU A 248 -3.45 -11.09 -23.90
CA LEU A 248 -2.14 -10.70 -24.42
C LEU A 248 -1.81 -9.25 -24.09
N THR A 249 -2.68 -8.32 -24.47
CA THR A 249 -2.46 -6.89 -24.21
C THR A 249 -3.74 -6.20 -23.76
N LEU A 250 -3.63 -5.20 -22.89
CA LEU A 250 -4.69 -4.24 -22.60
C LEU A 250 -4.19 -2.86 -23.04
N ALA A 251 -4.87 -2.25 -23.99
CA ALA A 251 -4.35 -1.12 -24.75
C ALA A 251 -2.95 -1.47 -25.32
N GLN A 252 -1.89 -0.79 -24.86
CA GLN A 252 -0.51 -1.06 -25.28
C GLN A 252 0.29 -1.87 -24.26
N ALA A 253 -0.27 -2.13 -23.08
CA ALA A 253 0.40 -2.86 -22.01
C ALA A 253 0.38 -4.38 -22.26
N ARG A 254 1.53 -5.03 -22.27
CA ARG A 254 1.63 -6.48 -22.39
C ARG A 254 1.24 -7.16 -21.08
N LEU A 255 0.37 -8.16 -21.16
CA LEU A 255 -0.14 -8.92 -20.01
C LEU A 255 0.63 -10.24 -19.87
N THR A 256 1.83 -10.17 -19.35
CA THR A 256 2.71 -11.33 -19.17
C THR A 256 2.43 -12.14 -17.92
N ASP A 257 1.90 -11.47 -16.89
CA ASP A 257 1.59 -12.01 -15.57
C ASP A 257 0.51 -11.17 -14.86
N ALA A 258 0.11 -11.61 -13.67
CA ALA A 258 -0.94 -10.92 -12.91
C ALA A 258 -0.53 -9.49 -12.49
N GLN A 259 0.75 -9.23 -12.25
CA GLN A 259 1.24 -7.89 -11.90
C GLN A 259 1.12 -6.94 -13.09
N ALA A 260 1.45 -7.41 -14.30
CA ALA A 260 1.28 -6.64 -15.54
C ALA A 260 -0.20 -6.27 -15.78
N LEU A 261 -1.14 -7.19 -15.51
CA LEU A 261 -2.57 -6.89 -15.60
C LEU A 261 -2.99 -5.85 -14.56
N GLN A 262 -2.51 -5.96 -13.32
CA GLN A 262 -2.82 -5.00 -12.27
C GLN A 262 -2.27 -3.61 -12.61
N ALA A 263 -1.05 -3.53 -13.13
CA ALA A 263 -0.46 -2.29 -13.59
C ALA A 263 -1.24 -1.67 -14.75
N ALA A 264 -1.67 -2.47 -15.72
CA ALA A 264 -2.47 -2.00 -16.86
C ALA A 264 -3.88 -1.55 -16.46
N LEU A 265 -4.36 -1.94 -15.26
CA LEU A 265 -5.67 -1.54 -14.72
C LEU A 265 -5.58 -0.32 -13.76
N GLU A 266 -4.39 0.25 -13.53
CA GLU A 266 -4.27 1.48 -12.75
C GLU A 266 -4.90 2.65 -13.51
N ASP A 267 -5.67 3.47 -12.79
CA ASP A 267 -6.28 4.72 -13.25
C ASP A 267 -7.14 4.64 -14.55
N VAL A 268 -7.54 3.41 -14.94
CA VAL A 268 -8.36 3.19 -16.16
C VAL A 268 -9.82 2.82 -15.85
N GLU A 269 -10.27 3.04 -14.62
CA GLU A 269 -11.67 2.82 -14.25
C GLU A 269 -12.62 3.60 -15.14
N GLY A 270 -13.58 2.92 -15.76
CA GLY A 270 -14.57 3.52 -16.64
C GLY A 270 -14.09 3.89 -18.05
N GLN A 271 -12.81 3.69 -18.37
CA GLN A 271 -12.28 3.91 -19.71
C GLN A 271 -12.48 2.67 -20.58
N THR A 272 -12.97 2.85 -21.80
CA THR A 272 -13.05 1.74 -22.76
C THR A 272 -11.70 1.55 -23.46
N LEU A 273 -11.14 0.35 -23.33
CA LEU A 273 -9.80 -0.01 -23.80
C LEU A 273 -9.84 -1.27 -24.65
N PRO A 274 -9.05 -1.34 -25.75
CA PRO A 274 -8.90 -2.56 -26.53
C PRO A 274 -8.10 -3.61 -25.74
N LEU A 275 -8.66 -4.81 -25.62
CA LEU A 275 -8.05 -5.99 -25.05
C LEU A 275 -7.80 -7.02 -26.15
N THR A 276 -6.53 -7.34 -26.40
CA THR A 276 -6.16 -8.41 -27.34
C THR A 276 -6.00 -9.72 -26.58
N LEU A 277 -6.57 -10.77 -27.12
CA LEU A 277 -6.55 -12.12 -26.56
C LEU A 277 -6.40 -13.20 -27.63
N LEU A 278 -6.09 -14.39 -27.21
CA LEU A 278 -6.19 -15.62 -28.03
C LEU A 278 -7.39 -16.42 -27.58
N ARG A 279 -8.22 -16.82 -28.54
CA ARG A 279 -9.34 -17.76 -28.35
C ARG A 279 -9.22 -18.89 -29.39
N ALA A 280 -9.11 -20.10 -28.94
CA ALA A 280 -8.89 -21.27 -29.79
C ALA A 280 -7.72 -21.09 -30.80
N GLY A 281 -6.65 -20.42 -30.36
CA GLY A 281 -5.46 -20.15 -31.18
C GLY A 281 -5.56 -18.96 -32.13
N GLN A 282 -6.72 -18.30 -32.22
CA GLN A 282 -6.94 -17.11 -33.03
C GLN A 282 -6.82 -15.83 -32.20
N SER A 283 -6.16 -14.81 -32.75
CA SER A 283 -6.07 -13.49 -32.13
C SER A 283 -7.36 -12.72 -32.35
N LEU A 284 -7.91 -12.21 -31.24
CA LEU A 284 -9.12 -11.37 -31.22
C LEU A 284 -8.83 -10.10 -30.42
N THR A 285 -9.51 -9.02 -30.78
CA THR A 285 -9.54 -7.79 -29.98
C THR A 285 -10.97 -7.49 -29.59
N VAL A 286 -11.21 -7.24 -28.32
CA VAL A 286 -12.51 -6.85 -27.75
C VAL A 286 -12.34 -5.57 -26.96
N ASP A 287 -13.35 -4.74 -26.93
CA ASP A 287 -13.35 -3.56 -26.09
C ASP A 287 -13.82 -3.91 -24.67
N VAL A 288 -13.05 -3.52 -23.67
CA VAL A 288 -13.40 -3.70 -22.27
C VAL A 288 -13.47 -2.35 -21.57
N THR A 289 -14.44 -2.22 -20.66
CA THR A 289 -14.56 -1.04 -19.79
C THR A 289 -14.39 -1.50 -18.35
N PRO A 290 -13.15 -1.42 -17.79
CA PRO A 290 -12.90 -1.84 -16.41
C PRO A 290 -13.80 -1.08 -15.45
N GLY A 291 -14.51 -1.81 -14.60
CA GLY A 291 -15.36 -1.25 -13.55
C GLY A 291 -14.63 -1.11 -12.23
N VAL A 292 -15.39 -0.94 -11.17
CA VAL A 292 -14.91 -0.98 -9.78
C VAL A 292 -15.06 -2.39 -9.24
N LYS A 293 -14.13 -2.83 -8.41
CA LYS A 293 -14.33 -4.03 -7.63
C LYS A 293 -15.36 -3.72 -6.54
N SER A 294 -16.52 -4.33 -6.63
CA SER A 294 -17.56 -4.28 -5.59
C SER A 294 -17.11 -5.02 -4.32
#